data_726b313116ee7b0f54ef3852ef69396e
#
_entry.id   726b313116ee7b0f54ef3852ef69396e
#
_cell.length_a   1.000
_cell.length_b   1.000
_cell.length_c   1.000
_cell.angle_alpha   90.00
_cell.angle_beta   90.00
_cell.angle_gamma   90.00
#
_symmetry.space_group_name_H-M   'P 1'
#
loop_
_entity.id
_entity.type
_entity.pdbx_description
1 polymer ?
#
loop_
_entity_poly.entity_id
_entity_poly.type
_entity_poly.pdbx_seq_one_letter_code
_entity_poly.pdbx_strand_id
1 'polypeptide(L)'
;LTFFLKFVIVMKMQLIDTHCHLYLDAFAGDIKSVMERASDEGVEQLLLPAIDSTELDNLLNLEKEWPKNCFAMMGLHPCSVKESYQEELALVKDWLTRRPFIAIGEIGLGYYWDKTFILEQQEAFNLQIDWALQYEKPIVIHSRNSVADCISIVKQHQHGKLHGIFHCFSDDISSAEKIMDLGFYMGIGGVLTYKNSGL
;
A
#
# COMPACT_ATOMS: atom_id res chain seq x y z
N LEU A 1 42.99 -36.79 -14.54
CA LEU A 1 41.83 -35.98 -14.98
C LEU A 1 41.09 -35.47 -13.75
N THR A 2 41.31 -34.20 -13.38
CA THR A 2 40.70 -33.57 -12.21
C THR A 2 39.42 -32.92 -12.68
N PHE A 3 38.27 -33.49 -12.26
CA PHE A 3 36.96 -32.88 -12.50
C PHE A 3 36.78 -31.68 -11.54
N PHE A 4 36.85 -30.47 -12.05
CA PHE A 4 36.36 -29.28 -11.36
C PHE A 4 34.85 -29.24 -11.44
N LEU A 5 34.15 -29.61 -10.36
CA LEU A 5 32.72 -29.27 -10.20
C LEU A 5 32.62 -27.75 -10.03
N LYS A 6 32.15 -27.05 -11.04
CA LYS A 6 31.70 -25.67 -10.92
C LYS A 6 30.36 -25.66 -10.16
N PHE A 7 30.40 -25.33 -8.89
CA PHE A 7 29.18 -24.98 -8.17
C PHE A 7 28.69 -23.63 -8.69
N VAL A 8 27.60 -23.62 -9.46
CA VAL A 8 26.86 -22.40 -9.77
C VAL A 8 25.94 -22.18 -8.58
N ILE A 9 26.29 -21.25 -7.72
CA ILE A 9 25.35 -20.76 -6.68
C ILE A 9 24.34 -19.87 -7.42
N VAL A 10 23.17 -20.41 -7.72
CA VAL A 10 22.04 -19.62 -8.16
C VAL A 10 21.45 -18.97 -6.91
N MET A 11 21.79 -17.70 -6.67
CA MET A 11 21.13 -16.93 -5.64
C MET A 11 19.70 -16.63 -6.15
N LYS A 12 18.68 -17.26 -5.56
CA LYS A 12 17.30 -16.90 -5.82
C LYS A 12 17.08 -15.51 -5.22
N MET A 13 16.73 -14.54 -6.04
CA MET A 13 16.40 -13.19 -5.60
C MET A 13 15.07 -13.26 -4.82
N GLN A 14 15.06 -12.71 -3.62
CA GLN A 14 13.83 -12.57 -2.84
C GLN A 14 13.18 -11.23 -3.19
N LEU A 15 11.93 -11.27 -3.61
CA LEU A 15 11.14 -10.13 -3.96
C LEU A 15 10.01 -9.92 -2.94
N ILE A 16 9.63 -8.68 -2.77
CA ILE A 16 8.48 -8.27 -1.95
C ILE A 16 7.53 -7.50 -2.85
N ASP A 17 6.30 -7.97 -2.98
CA ASP A 17 5.23 -7.16 -3.55
C ASP A 17 4.69 -6.24 -2.45
N THR A 18 4.97 -4.96 -2.56
CA THR A 18 4.64 -3.98 -1.52
C THR A 18 3.19 -3.51 -1.56
N HIS A 19 2.39 -3.96 -2.56
CA HIS A 19 1.01 -3.52 -2.69
C HIS A 19 0.17 -4.45 -3.58
N CYS A 20 -0.60 -5.34 -2.97
CA CYS A 20 -1.53 -6.20 -3.70
C CYS A 20 -2.80 -6.50 -2.89
N HIS A 21 -3.94 -6.54 -3.58
CA HIS A 21 -5.25 -6.82 -2.99
C HIS A 21 -5.69 -8.26 -3.26
N LEU A 22 -4.85 -9.25 -2.95
CA LEU A 22 -5.11 -10.66 -3.23
C LEU A 22 -6.27 -11.25 -2.41
N TYR A 23 -6.74 -10.55 -1.41
CA TYR A 23 -7.89 -10.92 -0.58
C TYR A 23 -9.25 -10.64 -1.25
N LEU A 24 -9.28 -9.93 -2.39
CA LEU A 24 -10.51 -9.62 -3.11
C LEU A 24 -11.11 -10.88 -3.77
N ASP A 25 -12.43 -10.90 -3.89
CA ASP A 25 -13.21 -12.00 -4.49
C ASP A 25 -12.71 -12.43 -5.88
N ALA A 26 -12.09 -11.53 -6.63
CA ALA A 26 -11.50 -11.84 -7.92
C ALA A 26 -10.42 -12.95 -7.86
N PHE A 27 -9.80 -13.17 -6.70
CA PHE A 27 -8.78 -14.18 -6.47
C PHE A 27 -9.28 -15.39 -5.68
N ALA A 28 -10.51 -15.37 -5.14
CA ALA A 28 -11.03 -16.41 -4.25
C ALA A 28 -10.99 -17.83 -4.88
N GLY A 29 -11.16 -17.91 -6.21
CA GLY A 29 -11.18 -19.17 -6.94
C GLY A 29 -9.80 -19.82 -7.17
N ASP A 30 -8.71 -19.05 -7.14
CA ASP A 30 -7.37 -19.54 -7.49
C ASP A 30 -6.23 -18.98 -6.62
N ILE A 31 -6.54 -18.41 -5.46
CA ILE A 31 -5.56 -17.79 -4.57
C ILE A 31 -4.33 -18.68 -4.29
N LYS A 32 -4.53 -19.97 -4.07
CA LYS A 32 -3.44 -20.91 -3.84
C LYS A 32 -2.50 -20.98 -5.03
N SER A 33 -3.03 -21.05 -6.25
CA SER A 33 -2.25 -21.07 -7.48
C SER A 33 -1.53 -19.74 -7.73
N VAL A 34 -2.15 -18.62 -7.35
CA VAL A 34 -1.51 -17.28 -7.39
C VAL A 34 -0.30 -17.25 -6.45
N MET A 35 -0.46 -17.71 -5.21
CA MET A 35 0.62 -17.76 -4.22
C MET A 35 1.77 -18.67 -4.66
N GLU A 36 1.46 -19.84 -5.25
CA GLU A 36 2.47 -20.76 -5.80
C GLU A 36 3.26 -20.09 -6.94
N ARG A 37 2.60 -19.48 -7.91
CA ARG A 37 3.27 -18.74 -9.01
C ARG A 37 4.14 -17.59 -8.51
N ALA A 38 3.65 -16.81 -7.53
CA ALA A 38 4.41 -15.73 -6.91
C ALA A 38 5.69 -16.25 -6.26
N SER A 39 5.59 -17.35 -5.50
CA SER A 39 6.74 -18.00 -4.86
C SER A 39 7.74 -18.57 -5.87
N ASP A 40 7.26 -19.15 -6.98
CA ASP A 40 8.13 -19.67 -8.05
C ASP A 40 8.97 -18.57 -8.70
N GLU A 41 8.40 -17.37 -8.85
CA GLU A 41 9.08 -16.17 -9.36
C GLU A 41 9.91 -15.44 -8.28
N GLY A 42 9.93 -15.95 -7.06
CA GLY A 42 10.73 -15.40 -5.95
C GLY A 42 10.04 -14.30 -5.15
N VAL A 43 8.74 -14.05 -5.35
CA VAL A 43 7.96 -13.14 -4.51
C VAL A 43 7.58 -13.89 -3.23
N GLU A 44 8.25 -13.56 -2.14
CA GLU A 44 8.11 -14.28 -0.86
C GLU A 44 7.25 -13.54 0.15
N GLN A 45 7.10 -12.22 -0.01
CA GLN A 45 6.28 -11.39 0.87
C GLN A 45 5.33 -10.53 0.04
N LEU A 46 4.11 -10.41 0.55
CA LEU A 46 2.99 -9.72 -0.08
C LEU A 46 2.39 -8.78 0.97
N LEU A 47 2.46 -7.49 0.73
CA LEU A 47 1.90 -6.50 1.64
C LEU A 47 0.49 -6.14 1.17
N LEU A 48 -0.48 -6.36 2.05
CA LEU A 48 -1.91 -6.29 1.75
C LEU A 48 -2.50 -5.00 2.33
N PRO A 49 -2.70 -3.94 1.53
CA PRO A 49 -3.33 -2.72 2.03
C PRO A 49 -4.83 -2.92 2.26
N ALA A 50 -5.38 -2.28 3.31
CA ALA A 50 -6.81 -2.27 3.56
C ALA A 50 -7.55 -1.32 2.59
N ILE A 51 -8.82 -1.59 2.36
CA ILE A 51 -9.73 -0.73 1.59
C ILE A 51 -10.74 -0.08 2.55
N ASP A 52 -11.63 -0.87 3.14
CA ASP A 52 -12.67 -0.46 4.09
C ASP A 52 -13.15 -1.66 4.91
N SER A 53 -14.20 -1.46 5.70
CA SER A 53 -14.77 -2.49 6.58
C SER A 53 -15.32 -3.71 5.83
N THR A 54 -15.76 -3.54 4.59
CA THR A 54 -16.39 -4.63 3.82
C THR A 54 -15.40 -5.71 3.41
N GLU A 55 -14.13 -5.34 3.22
CA GLU A 55 -13.07 -6.26 2.81
C GLU A 55 -12.17 -6.73 3.97
N LEU A 56 -12.42 -6.22 5.16
CA LEU A 56 -11.53 -6.43 6.30
C LEU A 56 -11.40 -7.91 6.70
N ASP A 57 -12.51 -8.64 6.73
CA ASP A 57 -12.50 -10.06 7.09
C ASP A 57 -11.71 -10.89 6.06
N ASN A 58 -11.85 -10.60 4.78
CA ASN A 58 -11.10 -11.25 3.70
C ASN A 58 -9.59 -10.97 3.84
N LEU A 59 -9.22 -9.72 4.09
CA LEU A 59 -7.84 -9.28 4.33
C LEU A 59 -7.19 -10.05 5.50
N LEU A 60 -7.86 -10.07 6.66
CA LEU A 60 -7.33 -10.71 7.85
C LEU A 60 -7.31 -12.24 7.75
N ASN A 61 -8.26 -12.84 7.04
CA ASN A 61 -8.28 -14.28 6.78
C ASN A 61 -7.12 -14.68 5.87
N LEU A 62 -6.81 -13.92 4.81
CA LEU A 62 -5.68 -14.22 3.95
C LEU A 62 -4.35 -14.13 4.70
N GLU A 63 -4.14 -13.09 5.52
CA GLU A 63 -2.95 -12.99 6.37
C GLU A 63 -2.84 -14.17 7.34
N LYS A 64 -3.95 -14.58 7.95
CA LYS A 64 -3.99 -15.72 8.87
C LYS A 64 -3.70 -17.06 8.18
N GLU A 65 -4.13 -17.23 6.93
CA GLU A 65 -3.87 -18.42 6.14
C GLU A 65 -2.40 -18.51 5.68
N TRP A 66 -1.81 -17.37 5.35
CA TRP A 66 -0.44 -17.27 4.85
C TRP A 66 0.46 -16.38 5.74
N PRO A 67 0.64 -16.69 7.03
CA PRO A 67 1.24 -15.78 8.02
C PRO A 67 2.73 -15.49 7.83
N LYS A 68 3.41 -16.23 6.94
CA LYS A 68 4.82 -16.02 6.60
C LYS A 68 5.00 -15.18 5.33
N ASN A 69 3.94 -15.05 4.54
CA ASN A 69 4.00 -14.43 3.22
C ASN A 69 3.12 -13.18 3.13
N CYS A 70 1.97 -13.15 3.81
CA CYS A 70 1.00 -12.06 3.74
C CYS A 70 1.04 -11.21 5.01
N PHE A 71 1.11 -9.88 4.83
CA PHE A 71 1.20 -8.90 5.91
C PHE A 71 0.17 -7.80 5.70
N ALA A 72 -0.82 -7.73 6.57
CA ALA A 72 -1.89 -6.76 6.47
C ALA A 72 -1.44 -5.34 6.88
N MET A 73 -1.93 -4.36 6.16
CA MET A 73 -1.97 -2.97 6.56
C MET A 73 -3.36 -2.62 7.08
N MET A 74 -3.49 -1.48 7.76
CA MET A 74 -4.78 -0.98 8.23
C MET A 74 -4.96 0.46 7.81
N GLY A 75 -6.11 0.78 7.23
CA GLY A 75 -6.43 2.12 6.76
C GLY A 75 -7.79 2.18 6.06
N LEU A 76 -8.27 3.40 5.83
CA LEU A 76 -9.44 3.70 5.01
C LEU A 76 -8.99 4.29 3.69
N HIS A 77 -9.26 3.57 2.60
CA HIS A 77 -8.94 4.00 1.25
C HIS A 77 -9.77 5.23 0.84
N PRO A 78 -9.20 6.24 0.15
CA PRO A 78 -9.94 7.47 -0.17
C PRO A 78 -11.19 7.25 -1.01
N CYS A 79 -11.25 6.24 -1.88
CA CYS A 79 -12.47 5.94 -2.64
C CYS A 79 -13.62 5.38 -1.77
N SER A 80 -13.32 4.89 -0.58
CA SER A 80 -14.30 4.42 0.42
C SER A 80 -14.70 5.50 1.43
N VAL A 81 -14.14 6.71 1.31
CA VAL A 81 -14.59 7.87 2.09
C VAL A 81 -15.93 8.34 1.54
N LYS A 82 -17.00 8.11 2.31
CA LYS A 82 -18.40 8.45 2.00
C LYS A 82 -19.04 9.10 3.24
N GLU A 83 -20.37 9.19 3.27
CA GLU A 83 -21.12 9.77 4.38
C GLU A 83 -20.79 9.14 5.74
N SER A 84 -20.49 7.82 5.76
CA SER A 84 -20.17 7.05 6.97
C SER A 84 -18.65 6.96 7.26
N TYR A 85 -17.81 7.80 6.65
CA TYR A 85 -16.36 7.69 6.78
C TYR A 85 -15.85 7.78 8.23
N GLN A 86 -16.55 8.49 9.09
CA GLN A 86 -16.19 8.59 10.51
C GLN A 86 -16.35 7.26 11.25
N GLU A 87 -17.36 6.46 10.89
CA GLU A 87 -17.57 5.12 11.42
C GLU A 87 -16.46 4.17 10.94
N GLU A 88 -16.09 4.28 9.67
CA GLU A 88 -14.95 3.55 9.10
C GLU A 88 -13.62 3.91 9.80
N LEU A 89 -13.37 5.21 10.01
CA LEU A 89 -12.19 5.66 10.74
C LEU A 89 -12.18 5.18 12.20
N ALA A 90 -13.33 5.14 12.86
CA ALA A 90 -13.44 4.60 14.22
C ALA A 90 -13.06 3.10 14.25
N LEU A 91 -13.50 2.33 13.25
CA LEU A 91 -13.14 0.92 13.11
C LEU A 91 -11.63 0.75 12.84
N VAL A 92 -11.05 1.53 11.93
CA VAL A 92 -9.59 1.53 11.67
C VAL A 92 -8.82 1.80 12.97
N LYS A 93 -9.23 2.84 13.73
CA LYS A 93 -8.60 3.19 15.01
C LYS A 93 -8.68 2.06 16.02
N ASP A 94 -9.84 1.43 16.15
CA ASP A 94 -10.06 0.31 17.06
C ASP A 94 -9.12 -0.87 16.71
N TRP A 95 -9.00 -1.24 15.44
CA TRP A 95 -8.07 -2.28 15.00
C TRP A 95 -6.61 -1.96 15.28
N LEU A 96 -6.18 -0.71 15.07
CA LEU A 96 -4.82 -0.26 15.39
C LEU A 96 -4.50 -0.37 16.89
N THR A 97 -5.51 -0.36 17.79
CA THR A 97 -5.31 -0.59 19.23
C THR A 97 -5.22 -2.07 19.59
N ARG A 98 -5.81 -2.97 18.79
CA ARG A 98 -5.90 -4.42 19.11
C ARG A 98 -4.64 -5.19 18.75
N ARG A 99 -3.94 -4.78 17.68
CA ARG A 99 -2.74 -5.47 17.20
C ARG A 99 -1.86 -4.58 16.32
N PRO A 100 -0.58 -4.90 16.15
CA PRO A 100 0.27 -4.24 15.16
C PRO A 100 -0.13 -4.65 13.73
N PHE A 101 0.02 -3.70 12.79
CA PHE A 101 -0.01 -3.88 11.34
C PHE A 101 1.34 -3.49 10.75
N ILE A 102 1.64 -3.94 9.51
CA ILE A 102 2.93 -3.64 8.88
C ILE A 102 3.05 -2.15 8.52
N ALA A 103 1.96 -1.51 8.12
CA ALA A 103 1.86 -0.12 7.72
C ALA A 103 0.45 0.43 7.99
N ILE A 104 0.27 1.74 7.87
CA ILE A 104 -1.05 2.37 7.72
C ILE A 104 -1.27 2.63 6.24
N GLY A 105 -2.25 1.95 5.67
CA GLY A 105 -2.53 1.94 4.23
C GLY A 105 -3.66 0.96 3.83
N GLU A 106 -4.30 1.25 2.71
CA GLU A 106 -4.05 2.34 1.79
C GLU A 106 -4.79 3.60 2.25
N ILE A 107 -4.11 4.73 2.29
CA ILE A 107 -4.68 6.03 2.70
C ILE A 107 -4.32 7.08 1.64
N GLY A 108 -4.87 8.27 1.71
CA GLY A 108 -4.52 9.33 0.77
C GLY A 108 -5.72 9.98 0.11
N LEU A 109 -5.57 10.37 -1.17
CA LEU A 109 -6.58 11.12 -1.91
C LEU A 109 -6.82 10.52 -3.30
N GLY A 110 -8.10 10.48 -3.72
CA GLY A 110 -8.50 9.97 -5.02
C GLY A 110 -9.57 10.84 -5.67
N TYR A 111 -9.17 11.70 -6.64
CA TYR A 111 -10.08 12.66 -7.28
C TYR A 111 -10.52 12.24 -8.68
N TYR A 112 -10.25 11.02 -9.06
CA TYR A 112 -10.56 10.52 -10.40
C TYR A 112 -12.03 10.12 -10.54
N TRP A 113 -12.56 9.31 -9.61
CA TRP A 113 -13.89 8.73 -9.72
C TRP A 113 -14.98 9.62 -9.13
N ASP A 114 -14.74 10.16 -7.94
CA ASP A 114 -15.72 10.92 -7.18
C ASP A 114 -15.05 12.11 -6.49
N LYS A 115 -15.62 13.27 -6.60
CA LYS A 115 -15.14 14.52 -6.00
C LYS A 115 -16.08 15.06 -4.94
N THR A 116 -17.12 14.31 -4.57
CA THR A 116 -18.12 14.75 -3.60
C THR A 116 -17.51 14.93 -2.23
N PHE A 117 -16.61 14.02 -1.83
CA PHE A 117 -16.07 13.91 -0.47
C PHE A 117 -14.59 14.34 -0.37
N ILE A 118 -14.16 15.36 -1.13
CA ILE A 118 -12.74 15.80 -1.14
C ILE A 118 -12.29 16.26 0.25
N LEU A 119 -13.13 17.05 0.95
CA LEU A 119 -12.77 17.58 2.28
C LEU A 119 -12.67 16.44 3.31
N GLU A 120 -13.59 15.50 3.26
CA GLU A 120 -13.63 14.33 4.12
C GLU A 120 -12.43 13.40 3.82
N GLN A 121 -12.03 13.24 2.55
CA GLN A 121 -10.80 12.52 2.18
C GLN A 121 -9.57 13.19 2.79
N GLN A 122 -9.47 14.52 2.73
CA GLN A 122 -8.36 15.25 3.32
C GLN A 122 -8.35 15.12 4.85
N GLU A 123 -9.51 15.20 5.50
CA GLU A 123 -9.64 14.98 6.94
C GLU A 123 -9.21 13.57 7.33
N ALA A 124 -9.72 12.54 6.62
CA ALA A 124 -9.38 11.15 6.86
C ALA A 124 -7.88 10.89 6.64
N PHE A 125 -7.27 11.50 5.62
CA PHE A 125 -5.85 11.36 5.35
C PHE A 125 -4.99 11.97 6.46
N ASN A 126 -5.29 13.21 6.89
CA ASN A 126 -4.58 13.86 8.00
C ASN A 126 -4.65 13.01 9.27
N LEU A 127 -5.85 12.55 9.64
CA LEU A 127 -6.04 11.75 10.86
C LEU A 127 -5.25 10.41 10.82
N GLN A 128 -5.22 9.76 9.68
CA GLN A 128 -4.49 8.50 9.51
C GLN A 128 -2.96 8.71 9.49
N ILE A 129 -2.47 9.85 9.01
CA ILE A 129 -1.06 10.23 9.16
C ILE A 129 -0.71 10.42 10.64
N ASP A 130 -1.57 11.08 11.43
CA ASP A 130 -1.36 11.23 12.87
C ASP A 130 -1.26 9.88 13.58
N TRP A 131 -2.10 8.90 13.19
CA TRP A 131 -1.97 7.54 13.71
C TRP A 131 -0.66 6.86 13.28
N ALA A 132 -0.22 7.07 12.04
CA ALA A 132 1.06 6.53 11.56
C ALA A 132 2.23 7.04 12.41
N LEU A 133 2.25 8.33 12.72
CA LEU A 133 3.22 8.93 13.61
C LEU A 133 3.10 8.39 15.05
N GLN A 134 1.88 8.26 15.57
CA GLN A 134 1.61 7.72 16.90
C GLN A 134 2.08 6.28 17.08
N TYR A 135 1.85 5.42 16.06
CA TYR A 135 2.20 4.00 16.10
C TYR A 135 3.57 3.69 15.47
N GLU A 136 4.30 4.72 15.04
CA GLU A 136 5.61 4.60 14.37
C GLU A 136 5.56 3.63 13.17
N LYS A 137 4.56 3.81 12.31
CA LYS A 137 4.33 2.98 11.11
C LYS A 137 4.56 3.79 9.82
N PRO A 138 5.09 3.13 8.78
CA PRO A 138 5.08 3.72 7.45
C PRO A 138 3.65 3.90 6.94
N ILE A 139 3.47 4.83 5.99
CA ILE A 139 2.21 5.03 5.29
C ILE A 139 2.31 4.60 3.84
N VAL A 140 1.20 4.06 3.30
CA VAL A 140 1.05 3.72 1.89
C VAL A 140 -0.03 4.59 1.28
N ILE A 141 0.38 5.46 0.34
CA ILE A 141 -0.42 6.57 -0.14
C ILE A 141 -1.00 6.27 -1.52
N HIS A 142 -2.32 6.29 -1.61
CA HIS A 142 -3.06 6.43 -2.86
C HIS A 142 -3.08 7.89 -3.32
N SER A 143 -2.76 8.14 -4.60
CA SER A 143 -2.71 9.49 -5.15
C SER A 143 -3.17 9.53 -6.61
N ARG A 144 -4.48 9.45 -6.85
CA ARG A 144 -5.03 9.50 -8.20
C ARG A 144 -5.63 10.86 -8.53
N ASN A 145 -5.03 11.60 -9.46
CA ASN A 145 -5.34 13.01 -9.77
C ASN A 145 -5.26 13.94 -8.54
N SER A 146 -4.36 13.63 -7.60
CA SER A 146 -4.27 14.29 -6.29
C SER A 146 -2.85 14.34 -5.73
N VAL A 147 -1.83 14.03 -6.54
CA VAL A 147 -0.43 13.93 -6.09
C VAL A 147 0.04 15.22 -5.40
N ALA A 148 -0.27 16.40 -5.98
CA ALA A 148 0.12 17.69 -5.42
C ALA A 148 -0.47 17.93 -4.02
N ASP A 149 -1.75 17.58 -3.81
CA ASP A 149 -2.41 17.72 -2.52
C ASP A 149 -1.87 16.70 -1.50
N CYS A 150 -1.61 15.46 -1.93
CA CYS A 150 -0.96 14.47 -1.07
C CYS A 150 0.42 14.94 -0.62
N ILE A 151 1.26 15.46 -1.52
CA ILE A 151 2.57 16.05 -1.21
C ILE A 151 2.42 17.20 -0.20
N SER A 152 1.45 18.07 -0.41
CA SER A 152 1.19 19.22 0.48
C SER A 152 0.84 18.78 1.90
N ILE A 153 -0.06 17.80 2.04
CA ILE A 153 -0.47 17.26 3.34
C ILE A 153 0.70 16.54 4.01
N VAL A 154 1.40 15.66 3.30
CA VAL A 154 2.57 14.96 3.84
C VAL A 154 3.62 15.95 4.33
N LYS A 155 3.88 17.02 3.58
CA LYS A 155 4.83 18.07 3.96
C LYS A 155 4.47 18.77 5.27
N GLN A 156 3.17 18.97 5.54
CA GLN A 156 2.70 19.60 6.80
C GLN A 156 2.98 18.72 8.02
N HIS A 157 2.94 17.39 7.85
CA HIS A 157 3.20 16.41 8.91
C HIS A 157 4.67 15.97 8.98
N GLN A 158 5.52 16.37 8.00
CA GLN A 158 6.89 15.90 7.94
C GLN A 158 7.80 16.64 8.91
N HIS A 159 8.11 15.99 10.02
CA HIS A 159 9.03 16.45 11.07
C HIS A 159 10.22 15.48 11.25
N GLY A 160 10.60 14.76 10.18
CA GLY A 160 11.73 13.82 10.16
C GLY A 160 11.38 12.39 10.60
N LYS A 161 10.13 12.10 10.96
CA LYS A 161 9.70 10.75 11.39
C LYS A 161 8.73 10.08 10.42
N LEU A 162 7.96 10.85 9.66
CA LEU A 162 7.00 10.31 8.71
C LEU A 162 7.75 9.72 7.50
N HIS A 163 7.40 8.50 7.12
CA HIS A 163 8.00 7.79 5.98
C HIS A 163 6.98 6.85 5.35
N GLY A 164 7.23 6.45 4.11
CA GLY A 164 6.30 5.58 3.40
C GLY A 164 6.49 5.58 1.90
N ILE A 165 5.42 5.23 1.19
CA ILE A 165 5.42 5.02 -0.26
C ILE A 165 4.23 5.75 -0.88
N PHE A 166 4.47 6.50 -1.95
CA PHE A 166 3.44 6.89 -2.91
C PHE A 166 3.23 5.71 -3.86
N HIS A 167 2.14 4.98 -3.64
CA HIS A 167 1.81 3.79 -4.40
C HIS A 167 1.47 4.11 -5.85
N CYS A 168 1.86 3.22 -6.78
CA CYS A 168 1.54 3.31 -8.22
C CYS A 168 1.75 4.72 -8.80
N PHE A 169 2.90 5.32 -8.48
CA PHE A 169 3.25 6.66 -8.92
C PHE A 169 3.18 6.78 -10.45
N SER A 170 2.48 7.80 -10.93
CA SER A 170 2.25 8.06 -12.36
C SER A 170 2.09 9.56 -12.64
N ASP A 171 3.01 10.37 -12.11
CA ASP A 171 3.04 11.82 -12.29
C ASP A 171 4.41 12.24 -12.86
N ASP A 172 4.68 13.54 -12.92
CA ASP A 172 5.88 14.11 -13.50
C ASP A 172 7.12 14.01 -12.61
N ILE A 173 8.29 14.31 -13.20
CA ILE A 173 9.58 14.30 -12.51
C ILE A 173 9.61 15.31 -11.36
N SER A 174 8.98 16.49 -11.50
CA SER A 174 8.94 17.49 -10.45
C SER A 174 8.21 17.00 -9.20
N SER A 175 7.14 16.23 -9.38
CA SER A 175 6.41 15.57 -8.29
C SER A 175 7.27 14.47 -7.65
N ALA A 176 7.99 13.69 -8.47
CA ALA A 176 8.91 12.65 -7.99
C ALA A 176 10.02 13.24 -7.11
N GLU A 177 10.66 14.33 -7.55
CA GLU A 177 11.69 15.02 -6.77
C GLU A 177 11.16 15.49 -5.41
N LYS A 178 9.97 16.10 -5.37
CA LYS A 178 9.34 16.54 -4.11
C LYS A 178 9.04 15.37 -3.16
N ILE A 179 8.60 14.23 -3.70
CA ILE A 179 8.35 13.02 -2.90
C ILE A 179 9.67 12.51 -2.30
N MET A 180 10.75 12.46 -3.08
CA MET A 180 12.07 12.06 -2.60
C MET A 180 12.63 13.03 -1.54
N ASP A 181 12.46 14.34 -1.74
CA ASP A 181 12.86 15.37 -0.76
C ASP A 181 12.13 15.22 0.58
N LEU A 182 10.91 14.68 0.57
CA LEU A 182 10.17 14.35 1.79
C LEU A 182 10.62 13.04 2.44
N GLY A 183 11.55 12.29 1.85
CA GLY A 183 12.05 11.01 2.35
C GLY A 183 11.12 9.82 2.04
N PHE A 184 10.26 9.96 1.02
CA PHE A 184 9.32 8.91 0.60
C PHE A 184 9.83 8.13 -0.60
N TYR A 185 9.39 6.88 -0.69
CA TYR A 185 9.57 6.04 -1.87
C TYR A 185 8.41 6.19 -2.86
N MET A 186 8.64 5.76 -4.10
CA MET A 186 7.62 5.67 -5.14
C MET A 186 7.43 4.22 -5.55
N GLY A 187 6.19 3.73 -5.51
CA GLY A 187 5.82 2.41 -5.99
C GLY A 187 5.63 2.42 -7.51
N ILE A 188 6.27 1.50 -8.20
CA ILE A 188 6.12 1.32 -9.64
C ILE A 188 5.09 0.20 -9.89
N GLY A 189 4.00 0.55 -10.53
CA GLY A 189 2.91 -0.38 -10.85
C GLY A 189 2.89 -0.82 -12.32
N GLY A 190 1.89 -1.62 -12.68
CA GLY A 190 1.69 -2.13 -14.04
C GLY A 190 1.56 -1.06 -15.14
N VAL A 191 1.26 0.18 -14.77
CA VAL A 191 1.18 1.32 -15.70
C VAL A 191 2.48 1.51 -16.49
N LEU A 192 3.65 1.20 -15.88
CA LEU A 192 4.95 1.25 -16.55
C LEU A 192 5.01 0.37 -17.82
N THR A 193 4.22 -0.69 -17.87
CA THR A 193 4.21 -1.64 -19.00
C THR A 193 3.35 -1.17 -20.18
N TYR A 194 2.57 -0.12 -20.02
CA TYR A 194 1.69 0.39 -21.07
C TYR A 194 2.45 1.31 -22.02
N LYS A 195 2.40 1.03 -23.33
CA LYS A 195 3.12 1.78 -24.38
C LYS A 195 2.83 3.28 -24.40
N ASN A 196 1.66 3.70 -23.90
CA ASN A 196 1.18 5.07 -23.92
C ASN A 196 1.01 5.63 -22.48
N SER A 197 1.70 5.07 -21.49
CA SER A 197 1.57 5.52 -20.09
C SER A 197 2.10 6.94 -19.88
N GLY A 198 3.08 7.37 -20.68
CA GLY A 198 3.78 8.64 -20.46
C GLY A 198 4.83 8.60 -19.34
N LEU A 199 5.11 7.41 -18.78
CA LEU A 199 6.12 7.17 -17.75
C LEU A 199 7.44 6.71 -18.36
#